data_22a5d29c0fc7712038073d2dbdc3a172
#
_entry.id   22a5d29c0fc7712038073d2dbdc3a172
#
_cell.length_a   1.000
_cell.length_b   1.000
_cell.length_c   1.000
_cell.angle_alpha   90.00
_cell.angle_beta   90.00
_cell.angle_gamma   90.00
#
_symmetry.space_group_name_H-M   'P 1'
#
loop_
_entity.id
_entity.type
_entity.pdbx_description
1 polymer ?
#
loop_
_entity_poly.entity_id
_entity_poly.type
_entity_poly.pdbx_seq_one_letter_code
_entity_poly.pdbx_strand_id
1 'polypeptide(L)'
;MSTITRSRRLRTVAVATASVFALGLTLAGCAGAGDAPAAGGSADELEAALEEGGEITYWSWTPSAEAQVAAFEEAYPNVDVKLVNAGTNTEEYTKLQNAITAGSGAPDVAQVEYYAIPQFALSDSLVDLAPYGFGDLEDQYTPGPWGAVTVGDAVYGLPQDSGPMAMFYNAAVFDEFDIEVPTTYDEYVAAAEKLHTADPTKFITSDTGDAGFTTSMIWQAGGRPFSADGTDVSINLQDEGSKRWADSWNRLVEGGLLSDTPGWSDEWYRALGDGTIATLLTGAWMPGVLESSVADAAGDWRVAPMPTYDGTPVTAENGGGGQVVLKQSKNPALAAAFLKWLNSDPASIEVFLASGGFPATTAELESDEFLNAESEYFGGQKINEVLVDAAKNVPSGWQYLPYQVYANSIFGDTVGQSYLNSGDLNEGLQAWQDQLVDYGNQQGFTVE
;
A
#
# COMPACT_ATOMS: atom_id res chain seq x y z
N MET A 1 -56.58 -25.77 -25.06
CA MET A 1 -56.39 -26.89 -25.95
C MET A 1 -54.87 -27.03 -26.15
N SER A 2 -54.11 -27.97 -25.63
CA SER A 2 -54.26 -29.37 -25.36
C SER A 2 -53.35 -29.76 -24.20
N THR A 3 -53.87 -30.45 -23.27
CA THR A 3 -53.31 -31.24 -22.15
C THR A 3 -52.63 -32.51 -22.68
N ILE A 4 -51.57 -33.01 -22.01
CA ILE A 4 -51.23 -34.42 -21.79
C ILE A 4 -50.03 -34.43 -20.82
N THR A 5 -50.16 -34.73 -19.55
CA THR A 5 -50.31 -35.93 -18.73
C THR A 5 -49.04 -36.78 -18.53
N ARG A 6 -48.59 -36.78 -17.26
CA ARG A 6 -47.97 -37.78 -16.38
C ARG A 6 -47.34 -39.06 -16.96
N SER A 7 -46.15 -39.42 -16.39
CA SER A 7 -46.04 -40.73 -15.71
C SER A 7 -44.86 -40.75 -14.69
N ARG A 8 -45.23 -41.11 -13.45
CA ARG A 8 -44.38 -41.60 -12.36
C ARG A 8 -43.93 -43.04 -12.68
N ARG A 9 -42.70 -43.39 -12.40
CA ARG A 9 -42.35 -44.76 -12.01
C ARG A 9 -41.39 -44.77 -10.82
N LEU A 10 -41.92 -45.21 -9.68
CA LEU A 10 -41.21 -45.82 -8.56
C LEU A 10 -40.71 -47.22 -8.94
N ARG A 11 -39.55 -47.62 -8.44
CA ARG A 11 -39.16 -49.02 -8.09
C ARG A 11 -38.01 -48.91 -7.08
N THR A 12 -38.27 -49.09 -5.83
CA THR A 12 -38.26 -50.25 -4.90
C THR A 12 -36.92 -51.03 -4.86
N VAL A 13 -36.20 -50.80 -3.75
CA VAL A 13 -35.59 -51.66 -2.72
C VAL A 13 -35.02 -53.03 -3.16
N ALA A 14 -33.75 -53.25 -2.80
CA ALA A 14 -33.28 -54.56 -2.35
C ALA A 14 -32.15 -54.38 -1.32
N VAL A 15 -32.43 -54.83 -0.10
CA VAL A 15 -31.54 -55.08 1.04
C VAL A 15 -30.88 -56.43 0.82
N ALA A 16 -29.59 -56.55 1.06
CA ALA A 16 -28.96 -57.85 1.30
C ALA A 16 -27.85 -57.71 2.34
N THR A 17 -28.00 -58.53 3.34
CA THR A 17 -27.37 -58.69 4.62
C THR A 17 -26.00 -59.42 4.57
N ALA A 18 -25.09 -58.97 5.40
CA ALA A 18 -24.12 -59.67 6.28
C ALA A 18 -23.33 -60.90 5.81
N SER A 19 -22.02 -60.85 6.01
CA SER A 19 -21.29 -61.97 6.62
C SER A 19 -19.97 -61.50 7.26
N VAL A 20 -19.83 -61.78 8.52
CA VAL A 20 -18.65 -61.64 9.41
C VAL A 20 -17.63 -62.70 9.03
N PHE A 21 -16.36 -62.39 8.93
CA PHE A 21 -15.25 -63.30 9.20
C PHE A 21 -14.12 -62.57 9.94
N ALA A 22 -13.92 -62.96 11.16
CA ALA A 22 -12.76 -62.64 11.99
C ALA A 22 -11.67 -63.66 11.75
N LEU A 23 -10.44 -63.26 11.73
CA LEU A 23 -9.23 -63.80 12.39
C LEU A 23 -7.95 -63.40 11.65
N GLY A 24 -6.99 -62.92 12.40
CA GLY A 24 -5.59 -62.88 11.99
C GLY A 24 -4.77 -61.75 12.62
N LEU A 25 -4.39 -61.94 13.91
CA LEU A 25 -3.28 -61.17 14.47
C LEU A 25 -1.98 -61.53 13.73
N THR A 26 -1.25 -60.54 13.29
CA THR A 26 0.24 -60.56 13.32
C THR A 26 0.79 -59.17 13.61
N LEU A 27 1.70 -59.14 14.57
CA LEU A 27 2.48 -58.02 15.05
C LEU A 27 3.45 -57.46 14.00
N ALA A 28 3.82 -56.24 14.30
CA ALA A 28 5.06 -55.53 14.00
C ALA A 28 5.07 -54.70 12.73
N GLY A 29 5.13 -53.41 12.96
CA GLY A 29 5.50 -52.37 12.03
C GLY A 29 5.34 -51.01 12.70
N CYS A 30 6.30 -50.54 13.46
CA CYS A 30 6.46 -49.13 13.72
C CYS A 30 6.60 -48.43 12.37
N ALA A 31 5.45 -47.99 11.84
CA ALA A 31 5.44 -46.94 10.85
C ALA A 31 5.29 -45.66 11.64
N GLY A 32 6.35 -44.89 11.72
CA GLY A 32 6.31 -43.55 12.26
C GLY A 32 5.14 -42.79 11.65
N ALA A 33 4.41 -42.12 12.50
CA ALA A 33 3.65 -40.99 12.07
C ALA A 33 4.65 -40.12 11.28
N GLY A 34 4.49 -40.06 9.99
CA GLY A 34 5.17 -39.02 9.22
C GLY A 34 4.68 -37.72 9.81
N ASP A 35 5.53 -37.07 10.56
CA ASP A 35 5.40 -35.66 10.79
C ASP A 35 5.18 -35.07 9.38
N ALA A 36 4.03 -34.43 9.17
CA ALA A 36 3.92 -33.46 8.13
C ALA A 36 5.15 -32.54 8.32
N PRO A 37 5.93 -32.27 7.27
CA PRO A 37 7.04 -31.35 7.42
C PRO A 37 6.44 -30.10 8.08
N ALA A 38 6.92 -29.79 9.28
CA ALA A 38 6.72 -28.48 9.83
C ALA A 38 7.08 -27.51 8.71
N ALA A 39 6.24 -26.53 8.44
CA ALA A 39 6.58 -25.44 7.55
C ALA A 39 7.73 -24.67 8.24
N GLY A 40 8.95 -25.14 8.03
CA GLY A 40 10.17 -24.63 8.61
C GLY A 40 11.04 -24.21 7.44
N GLY A 41 11.06 -22.90 7.15
CA GLY A 41 12.11 -22.32 6.36
C GLY A 41 13.39 -22.21 7.15
N SER A 42 14.52 -22.15 6.48
CA SER A 42 15.81 -21.76 7.08
C SER A 42 16.57 -20.86 6.11
N ALA A 43 17.49 -20.07 6.61
CA ALA A 43 18.35 -19.26 5.74
C ALA A 43 19.13 -20.12 4.72
N ASP A 44 19.55 -21.31 5.12
CA ASP A 44 20.25 -22.25 4.24
C ASP A 44 19.40 -22.74 3.07
N GLU A 45 18.06 -22.81 3.26
CA GLU A 45 17.12 -23.17 2.19
C GLU A 45 17.02 -22.10 1.10
N LEU A 46 17.22 -20.84 1.45
CA LEU A 46 17.23 -19.74 0.47
C LEU A 46 18.43 -19.87 -0.49
N GLU A 47 19.62 -20.15 0.04
CA GLU A 47 20.84 -20.34 -0.77
C GLU A 47 20.69 -21.58 -1.66
N ALA A 48 20.21 -22.69 -1.09
CA ALA A 48 19.98 -23.91 -1.86
C ALA A 48 18.96 -23.71 -3.00
N ALA A 49 17.89 -22.95 -2.76
CA ALA A 49 16.89 -22.63 -3.77
C ALA A 49 17.45 -21.78 -4.92
N LEU A 50 18.33 -20.82 -4.62
CA LEU A 50 19.02 -20.01 -5.65
C LEU A 50 19.99 -20.86 -6.49
N GLU A 51 20.70 -21.84 -5.86
CA GLU A 51 21.59 -22.77 -6.56
C GLU A 51 20.81 -23.73 -7.46
N GLU A 52 19.67 -24.26 -6.98
CA GLU A 52 18.81 -25.16 -7.75
C GLU A 52 18.15 -24.41 -8.92
N GLY A 53 17.75 -23.16 -8.69
CA GLY A 53 17.05 -22.33 -9.65
C GLY A 53 15.59 -22.72 -9.84
N GLY A 54 14.98 -22.20 -10.87
CA GLY A 54 13.57 -22.47 -11.20
C GLY A 54 12.85 -21.26 -11.75
N GLU A 55 11.53 -21.36 -11.85
CA GLU A 55 10.67 -20.28 -12.33
C GLU A 55 9.80 -19.78 -11.19
N ILE A 56 9.69 -18.44 -11.05
CA ILE A 56 8.74 -17.76 -10.17
C ILE A 56 7.99 -16.68 -10.92
N THR A 57 6.77 -16.37 -10.50
CA THR A 57 5.97 -15.27 -11.03
C THR A 57 5.95 -14.14 -10.00
N TYR A 58 6.28 -12.93 -10.45
CA TYR A 58 6.27 -11.72 -9.65
C TYR A 58 5.26 -10.71 -10.20
N TRP A 59 4.28 -10.31 -9.37
CA TRP A 59 3.36 -9.22 -9.70
C TRP A 59 3.86 -7.92 -9.09
N SER A 60 4.03 -6.90 -9.94
CA SER A 60 4.47 -5.58 -9.51
C SER A 60 4.06 -4.50 -10.51
N TRP A 61 3.85 -3.30 -9.99
CA TRP A 61 3.63 -2.09 -10.78
C TRP A 61 4.75 -1.05 -10.61
N THR A 62 5.77 -1.33 -9.75
CA THR A 62 6.89 -0.43 -9.52
C THR A 62 7.69 -0.22 -10.81
N PRO A 63 8.00 1.03 -11.20
CA PRO A 63 8.76 1.30 -12.44
C PRO A 63 10.13 0.62 -12.50
N SER A 64 10.77 0.39 -11.35
CA SER A 64 12.08 -0.29 -11.24
C SER A 64 12.03 -1.80 -11.45
N ALA A 65 10.83 -2.43 -11.39
CA ALA A 65 10.70 -3.89 -11.31
C ALA A 65 11.37 -4.63 -12.47
N GLU A 66 11.24 -4.13 -13.70
CA GLU A 66 11.87 -4.76 -14.89
C GLU A 66 13.40 -4.75 -14.78
N ALA A 67 13.98 -3.62 -14.36
CA ALA A 67 15.43 -3.49 -14.22
C ALA A 67 15.96 -4.30 -13.03
N GLN A 68 15.21 -4.36 -11.93
CA GLN A 68 15.58 -5.18 -10.76
C GLN A 68 15.52 -6.68 -11.10
N VAL A 69 14.49 -7.14 -11.82
CA VAL A 69 14.39 -8.53 -12.29
C VAL A 69 15.57 -8.87 -13.19
N ALA A 70 15.91 -8.00 -14.16
CA ALA A 70 17.05 -8.24 -15.04
C ALA A 70 18.37 -8.34 -14.27
N ALA A 71 18.61 -7.49 -13.27
CA ALA A 71 19.79 -7.53 -12.42
C ALA A 71 19.83 -8.81 -11.55
N PHE A 72 18.67 -9.26 -11.05
CA PHE A 72 18.58 -10.51 -10.32
C PHE A 72 18.93 -11.73 -11.20
N GLU A 73 18.38 -11.81 -12.41
CA GLU A 73 18.65 -12.92 -13.35
C GLU A 73 20.10 -12.93 -13.85
N GLU A 74 20.76 -11.75 -13.91
CA GLU A 74 22.20 -11.68 -14.16
C GLU A 74 23.00 -12.28 -13.02
N ALA A 75 22.61 -12.02 -11.77
CA ALA A 75 23.25 -12.56 -10.57
C ALA A 75 22.95 -14.07 -10.38
N TYR A 76 21.74 -14.51 -10.73
CA TYR A 76 21.24 -15.87 -10.55
C TYR A 76 20.71 -16.47 -11.86
N PRO A 77 21.57 -16.83 -12.81
CA PRO A 77 21.15 -17.21 -14.19
C PRO A 77 20.38 -18.53 -14.28
N ASN A 78 20.23 -19.26 -13.17
CA ASN A 78 19.38 -20.45 -13.07
C ASN A 78 17.94 -20.15 -12.68
N VAL A 79 17.60 -18.89 -12.36
CA VAL A 79 16.27 -18.45 -11.97
C VAL A 79 15.63 -17.65 -13.09
N ASP A 80 14.37 -17.95 -13.41
CA ASP A 80 13.53 -17.20 -14.37
C ASP A 80 12.40 -16.50 -13.60
N VAL A 81 12.34 -15.17 -13.64
CA VAL A 81 11.34 -14.36 -12.95
C VAL A 81 10.34 -13.80 -13.95
N LYS A 82 9.13 -14.33 -13.96
CA LYS A 82 8.05 -13.82 -14.80
C LYS A 82 7.40 -12.60 -14.17
N LEU A 83 7.85 -11.43 -14.57
CA LEU A 83 7.24 -10.17 -14.16
C LEU A 83 5.90 -9.96 -14.86
N VAL A 84 4.86 -9.63 -14.09
CA VAL A 84 3.52 -9.32 -14.56
C VAL A 84 3.03 -8.05 -13.88
N ASN A 85 2.60 -7.05 -14.65
CA ASN A 85 1.81 -5.95 -14.12
C ASN A 85 0.34 -6.37 -14.15
N ALA A 86 -0.22 -6.69 -12.99
CA ALA A 86 -1.61 -7.11 -12.82
C ALA A 86 -2.58 -5.93 -12.60
N GLY A 87 -2.10 -4.70 -12.69
CA GLY A 87 -2.77 -3.47 -12.32
C GLY A 87 -2.10 -2.85 -11.10
N THR A 88 -2.69 -1.83 -10.55
CA THR A 88 -2.20 -1.17 -9.34
C THR A 88 -3.25 -1.21 -8.24
N ASN A 89 -2.81 -1.27 -6.97
CA ASN A 89 -3.70 -1.03 -5.83
C ASN A 89 -4.95 -1.97 -5.88
N THR A 90 -6.15 -1.42 -5.76
CA THR A 90 -7.43 -2.17 -5.72
C THR A 90 -7.63 -3.10 -6.91
N GLU A 91 -7.12 -2.76 -8.10
CA GLU A 91 -7.23 -3.63 -9.28
C GLU A 91 -6.41 -4.90 -9.11
N GLU A 92 -5.15 -4.78 -8.67
CA GLU A 92 -4.31 -5.94 -8.38
C GLU A 92 -4.88 -6.77 -7.23
N TYR A 93 -5.28 -6.11 -6.11
CA TYR A 93 -5.80 -6.85 -4.94
C TYR A 93 -7.07 -7.62 -5.24
N THR A 94 -7.93 -7.10 -6.12
CA THR A 94 -9.11 -7.84 -6.60
C THR A 94 -8.69 -9.11 -7.35
N LYS A 95 -7.70 -9.01 -8.24
CA LYS A 95 -7.18 -10.16 -8.99
C LYS A 95 -6.49 -11.16 -8.07
N LEU A 96 -5.68 -10.66 -7.13
CA LEU A 96 -4.97 -11.48 -6.15
C LEU A 96 -5.95 -12.24 -5.25
N GLN A 97 -6.97 -11.56 -4.70
CA GLN A 97 -8.00 -12.19 -3.88
C GLN A 97 -8.79 -13.26 -4.66
N ASN A 98 -9.10 -13.00 -5.93
CA ASN A 98 -9.77 -13.97 -6.78
C ASN A 98 -8.89 -15.20 -7.04
N ALA A 99 -7.61 -15.02 -7.32
CA ALA A 99 -6.67 -16.12 -7.53
C ALA A 99 -6.44 -16.94 -6.25
N ILE A 100 -6.33 -16.29 -5.09
CA ILE A 100 -6.25 -16.94 -3.77
C ILE A 100 -7.50 -17.80 -3.54
N THR A 101 -8.69 -17.22 -3.73
CA THR A 101 -9.97 -17.91 -3.54
C THR A 101 -10.14 -19.10 -4.50
N ALA A 102 -9.69 -18.97 -5.74
CA ALA A 102 -9.73 -20.04 -6.74
C ALA A 102 -8.71 -21.16 -6.45
N GLY A 103 -7.76 -20.96 -5.54
CA GLY A 103 -6.69 -21.92 -5.25
C GLY A 103 -5.67 -22.06 -6.38
N SER A 104 -5.64 -21.11 -7.32
CA SER A 104 -4.71 -21.13 -8.47
C SER A 104 -4.65 -19.77 -9.17
N GLY A 105 -3.49 -19.50 -9.79
CA GLY A 105 -3.28 -18.27 -10.57
C GLY A 105 -2.73 -17.11 -9.77
N ALA A 106 -2.52 -17.25 -8.45
CA ALA A 106 -1.77 -16.27 -7.67
C ALA A 106 -0.27 -16.34 -8.05
N PRO A 107 0.46 -15.23 -8.00
CA PRO A 107 1.90 -15.22 -8.21
C PRO A 107 2.63 -15.88 -7.03
N ASP A 108 3.92 -16.11 -7.19
CA ASP A 108 4.79 -16.53 -6.09
C ASP A 108 5.13 -15.34 -5.18
N VAL A 109 5.40 -14.17 -5.78
CA VAL A 109 5.67 -12.91 -5.10
C VAL A 109 4.74 -11.82 -5.62
N ALA A 110 4.20 -10.99 -4.73
CA ALA A 110 3.37 -9.85 -5.08
C ALA A 110 3.84 -8.58 -4.37
N GLN A 111 3.81 -7.45 -5.06
CA GLN A 111 3.89 -6.13 -4.44
C GLN A 111 2.56 -5.85 -3.73
N VAL A 112 2.61 -5.41 -2.47
CA VAL A 112 1.42 -5.09 -1.68
C VAL A 112 1.70 -3.85 -0.83
N GLU A 113 0.81 -2.87 -0.92
CA GLU A 113 0.90 -1.68 -0.07
C GLU A 113 0.66 -2.06 1.40
N TYR A 114 1.27 -1.32 2.30
CA TYR A 114 1.22 -1.58 3.74
C TYR A 114 -0.18 -1.72 4.30
N TYR A 115 -1.14 -0.92 3.83
CA TYR A 115 -2.52 -1.00 4.31
C TYR A 115 -3.24 -2.31 3.94
N ALA A 116 -2.78 -3.02 2.91
CA ALA A 116 -3.42 -4.24 2.42
C ALA A 116 -2.80 -5.51 3.01
N ILE A 117 -1.55 -5.46 3.48
CA ILE A 117 -0.85 -6.63 4.04
C ILE A 117 -1.65 -7.30 5.18
N PRO A 118 -2.23 -6.57 6.17
CA PRO A 118 -2.98 -7.19 7.25
C PRO A 118 -4.14 -8.07 6.78
N GLN A 119 -4.85 -7.68 5.73
CA GLN A 119 -5.95 -8.45 5.16
C GLN A 119 -5.49 -9.80 4.59
N PHE A 120 -4.38 -9.82 3.87
CA PHE A 120 -3.82 -11.04 3.31
C PHE A 120 -3.16 -11.92 4.36
N ALA A 121 -2.54 -11.33 5.39
CA ALA A 121 -2.00 -12.04 6.55
C ALA A 121 -3.12 -12.73 7.34
N LEU A 122 -4.19 -12.00 7.66
CA LEU A 122 -5.33 -12.51 8.42
C LEU A 122 -6.07 -13.64 7.68
N SER A 123 -6.15 -13.58 6.34
CA SER A 123 -6.74 -14.64 5.52
C SER A 123 -5.83 -15.87 5.36
N ASP A 124 -4.71 -15.94 6.06
CA ASP A 124 -3.71 -17.01 5.99
C ASP A 124 -3.18 -17.25 4.57
N SER A 125 -3.07 -16.18 3.77
CA SER A 125 -2.68 -16.25 2.35
C SER A 125 -1.19 -16.01 2.12
N LEU A 126 -0.48 -15.47 3.13
CA LEU A 126 0.93 -15.11 3.06
C LEU A 126 1.82 -16.11 3.80
N VAL A 127 3.02 -16.32 3.29
CA VAL A 127 4.06 -17.09 3.97
C VAL A 127 4.62 -16.25 5.11
N ASP A 128 4.74 -16.84 6.30
CA ASP A 128 5.56 -16.27 7.36
C ASP A 128 7.04 -16.47 7.01
N LEU A 129 7.76 -15.37 6.86
CA LEU A 129 9.16 -15.33 6.45
C LEU A 129 10.13 -15.38 7.65
N ALA A 130 9.64 -15.24 8.89
CA ALA A 130 10.50 -15.30 10.09
C ALA A 130 11.33 -16.59 10.17
N PRO A 131 10.80 -17.80 9.83
CA PRO A 131 11.59 -19.02 9.81
C PRO A 131 12.77 -19.01 8.82
N TYR A 132 12.69 -18.21 7.75
CA TYR A 132 13.77 -18.00 6.78
C TYR A 132 14.84 -16.98 7.24
N GLY A 133 14.74 -16.48 8.47
CA GLY A 133 15.69 -15.52 9.05
C GLY A 133 15.41 -14.06 8.69
N PHE A 134 14.20 -13.74 8.23
CA PHE A 134 13.83 -12.36 7.86
C PHE A 134 13.71 -11.46 9.08
N GLY A 135 13.40 -12.00 10.27
CA GLY A 135 13.40 -11.21 11.51
C GLY A 135 14.73 -10.53 11.83
N ASP A 136 15.84 -11.12 11.39
CA ASP A 136 17.19 -10.57 11.61
C ASP A 136 17.47 -9.32 10.72
N LEU A 137 16.54 -8.97 9.82
CA LEU A 137 16.67 -7.82 8.92
C LEU A 137 16.05 -6.54 9.51
N GLU A 138 15.38 -6.58 10.66
CA GLU A 138 14.67 -5.44 11.26
C GLU A 138 15.53 -4.18 11.32
N ASP A 139 16.76 -4.29 11.80
CA ASP A 139 17.69 -3.16 11.95
C ASP A 139 18.09 -2.49 10.61
N GLN A 140 17.80 -3.12 9.48
CA GLN A 140 18.08 -2.56 8.15
C GLN A 140 17.01 -1.59 7.67
N TYR A 141 15.82 -1.61 8.28
CA TYR A 141 14.67 -0.83 7.84
C TYR A 141 14.27 0.24 8.85
N THR A 142 13.59 1.26 8.36
CA THR A 142 12.95 2.25 9.22
C THR A 142 11.78 1.61 9.98
N PRO A 143 11.52 2.04 11.25
CA PRO A 143 10.53 1.38 12.10
C PRO A 143 9.09 1.36 11.56
N GLY A 144 8.67 2.39 10.81
CA GLY A 144 7.33 2.47 10.24
C GLY A 144 7.08 1.38 9.20
N PRO A 145 7.84 1.34 8.10
CA PRO A 145 7.80 0.28 7.09
C PRO A 145 7.98 -1.13 7.65
N TRP A 146 8.93 -1.33 8.56
CA TRP A 146 9.14 -2.64 9.20
C TRP A 146 7.91 -3.09 10.00
N GLY A 147 7.35 -2.21 10.82
CA GLY A 147 6.13 -2.50 11.59
C GLY A 147 4.91 -2.80 10.73
N ALA A 148 4.87 -2.30 9.49
CA ALA A 148 3.76 -2.52 8.57
C ALA A 148 3.79 -3.91 7.88
N VAL A 149 4.94 -4.59 7.85
CA VAL A 149 5.09 -5.94 7.29
C VAL A 149 5.11 -7.04 8.35
N THR A 150 5.02 -6.67 9.64
CA THR A 150 5.11 -7.60 10.77
C THR A 150 3.81 -7.65 11.57
N VAL A 151 3.48 -8.83 12.10
CA VAL A 151 2.36 -9.03 13.03
C VAL A 151 2.81 -9.97 14.15
N GLY A 152 3.00 -9.45 15.35
CA GLY A 152 3.62 -10.21 16.44
C GLY A 152 5.05 -10.63 16.07
N ASP A 153 5.34 -11.92 16.15
CA ASP A 153 6.66 -12.46 15.78
C ASP A 153 6.77 -12.89 14.30
N ALA A 154 5.67 -12.77 13.53
CA ALA A 154 5.63 -13.16 12.11
C ALA A 154 6.05 -12.00 11.21
N VAL A 155 6.77 -12.32 10.12
CA VAL A 155 7.20 -11.38 9.08
C VAL A 155 6.52 -11.77 7.77
N TYR A 156 5.59 -10.96 7.29
CA TYR A 156 4.79 -11.29 6.10
C TYR A 156 5.30 -10.69 4.80
N GLY A 157 6.30 -9.84 4.85
CA GLY A 157 6.92 -9.22 3.68
C GLY A 157 8.24 -8.54 4.01
N LEU A 158 8.87 -7.92 3.01
CA LEU A 158 9.93 -6.95 3.22
C LEU A 158 9.53 -5.59 2.64
N PRO A 159 9.81 -4.51 3.37
CA PRO A 159 9.59 -3.17 2.86
C PRO A 159 10.41 -2.90 1.60
N GLN A 160 9.80 -2.25 0.61
CA GLN A 160 10.50 -1.76 -0.57
C GLN A 160 10.77 -0.27 -0.44
N ASP A 161 9.73 0.50 -0.14
CA ASP A 161 9.75 1.95 -0.10
C ASP A 161 9.13 2.49 1.19
N SER A 162 9.24 3.79 1.37
CA SER A 162 8.56 4.54 2.41
C SER A 162 7.90 5.76 1.76
N GLY A 163 6.75 6.15 2.27
CA GLY A 163 5.97 7.25 1.72
C GLY A 163 5.78 8.43 2.67
N PRO A 164 6.81 8.93 3.38
CA PRO A 164 6.64 10.11 4.21
C PRO A 164 6.15 11.27 3.35
N MET A 165 5.06 11.93 3.80
CA MET A 165 4.45 13.00 3.03
C MET A 165 5.27 14.27 3.09
N ALA A 166 5.32 14.95 1.94
CA ALA A 166 5.82 16.30 1.79
C ALA A 166 4.89 17.10 0.88
N MET A 167 5.05 18.40 0.86
CA MET A 167 4.39 19.28 -0.09
C MET A 167 5.28 19.50 -1.29
N PHE A 168 4.86 18.97 -2.44
CA PHE A 168 5.43 19.28 -3.75
C PHE A 168 4.69 20.50 -4.31
N TYR A 169 5.40 21.54 -4.74
CA TYR A 169 4.76 22.75 -5.23
C TYR A 169 5.44 23.28 -6.50
N ASN A 170 4.64 23.86 -7.38
CA ASN A 170 5.12 24.53 -8.58
C ASN A 170 5.59 25.93 -8.22
N ALA A 171 6.91 26.11 -8.12
CA ALA A 171 7.52 27.37 -7.71
C ALA A 171 7.27 28.49 -8.74
N ALA A 172 7.17 28.16 -10.03
CA ALA A 172 6.86 29.15 -11.06
C ALA A 172 5.47 29.75 -10.88
N VAL A 173 4.46 28.93 -10.52
CA VAL A 173 3.11 29.41 -10.15
C VAL A 173 3.15 30.23 -8.88
N PHE A 174 3.86 29.79 -7.86
CA PHE A 174 3.96 30.53 -6.59
C PHE A 174 4.61 31.91 -6.81
N ASP A 175 5.67 31.97 -7.61
CA ASP A 175 6.34 33.23 -7.97
C ASP A 175 5.42 34.14 -8.80
N GLU A 176 4.69 33.59 -9.80
CA GLU A 176 3.78 34.36 -10.66
C GLU A 176 2.68 35.06 -9.85
N PHE A 177 2.13 34.38 -8.85
CA PHE A 177 1.03 34.89 -8.02
C PHE A 177 1.48 35.46 -6.69
N ASP A 178 2.80 35.62 -6.46
CA ASP A 178 3.41 36.15 -5.22
C ASP A 178 2.86 35.38 -3.97
N ILE A 179 2.85 34.05 -4.05
CA ILE A 179 2.43 33.15 -2.98
C ILE A 179 3.65 32.69 -2.21
N GLU A 180 3.66 32.93 -0.90
CA GLU A 180 4.67 32.34 -0.02
C GLU A 180 4.36 30.85 0.22
N VAL A 181 5.43 30.04 0.39
CA VAL A 181 5.28 28.62 0.70
C VAL A 181 4.59 28.45 2.05
N PRO A 182 3.37 27.87 2.12
CA PRO A 182 2.62 27.74 3.35
C PRO A 182 3.28 26.76 4.32
N THR A 183 3.36 27.12 5.59
CA THR A 183 3.90 26.31 6.69
C THR A 183 2.80 25.76 7.60
N THR A 184 1.59 26.31 7.47
CA THR A 184 0.40 25.88 8.20
C THR A 184 -0.77 25.67 7.27
N TYR A 185 -1.77 24.88 7.71
CA TYR A 185 -3.01 24.69 6.92
C TYR A 185 -3.83 25.96 6.78
N ASP A 186 -3.76 26.88 7.73
CA ASP A 186 -4.39 28.20 7.57
C ASP A 186 -3.74 29.00 6.44
N GLU A 187 -2.41 28.98 6.35
CA GLU A 187 -1.67 29.59 5.24
C GLU A 187 -1.93 28.87 3.90
N TYR A 188 -2.04 27.54 3.94
CA TYR A 188 -2.35 26.75 2.74
C TYR A 188 -3.72 27.11 2.16
N VAL A 189 -4.75 27.23 2.99
CA VAL A 189 -6.08 27.69 2.57
C VAL A 189 -6.02 29.13 2.07
N ALA A 190 -5.32 30.03 2.74
CA ALA A 190 -5.15 31.40 2.27
C ALA A 190 -4.43 31.49 0.92
N ALA A 191 -3.43 30.63 0.68
CA ALA A 191 -2.76 30.49 -0.60
C ALA A 191 -3.72 30.01 -1.71
N ALA A 192 -4.59 29.03 -1.39
CA ALA A 192 -5.62 28.53 -2.29
C ALA A 192 -6.61 29.64 -2.69
N GLU A 193 -7.11 30.41 -1.71
CA GLU A 193 -8.00 31.55 -1.94
C GLU A 193 -7.34 32.63 -2.81
N LYS A 194 -6.06 32.96 -2.52
CA LYS A 194 -5.29 33.95 -3.27
C LYS A 194 -5.14 33.52 -4.73
N LEU A 195 -4.68 32.29 -4.96
CA LEU A 195 -4.48 31.73 -6.29
C LEU A 195 -5.75 31.72 -7.11
N HIS A 196 -6.81 31.10 -6.59
CA HIS A 196 -8.08 30.92 -7.29
C HIS A 196 -8.82 32.26 -7.52
N THR A 197 -8.65 33.23 -6.63
CA THR A 197 -9.19 34.61 -6.83
C THR A 197 -8.44 35.33 -7.95
N ALA A 198 -7.13 35.16 -8.05
CA ALA A 198 -6.31 35.79 -9.10
C ALA A 198 -6.53 35.14 -10.45
N ASP A 199 -6.63 33.83 -10.52
CA ASP A 199 -6.98 33.05 -11.70
C ASP A 199 -7.90 31.86 -11.35
N PRO A 200 -9.20 31.97 -11.65
CA PRO A 200 -10.17 30.91 -11.36
C PRO A 200 -9.96 29.58 -12.10
N THR A 201 -9.00 29.52 -13.02
CA THR A 201 -8.64 28.27 -13.71
C THR A 201 -7.51 27.52 -13.01
N LYS A 202 -6.92 28.10 -11.99
CA LYS A 202 -5.82 27.51 -11.20
C LYS A 202 -6.30 27.11 -9.81
N PHE A 203 -5.78 25.99 -9.34
CA PHE A 203 -6.15 25.37 -8.07
C PHE A 203 -4.91 25.06 -7.25
N ILE A 204 -5.05 25.15 -5.93
CA ILE A 204 -3.93 24.80 -5.04
C ILE A 204 -3.56 23.33 -5.17
N THR A 205 -4.55 22.43 -5.27
CA THR A 205 -4.38 20.99 -5.50
C THR A 205 -5.64 20.41 -6.13
N SER A 206 -5.59 19.13 -6.52
CA SER A 206 -6.77 18.35 -6.86
C SER A 206 -7.04 17.32 -5.77
N ASP A 207 -8.29 17.20 -5.39
CA ASP A 207 -8.76 16.12 -4.52
C ASP A 207 -10.23 15.86 -4.82
N THR A 208 -10.51 14.69 -5.35
CA THR A 208 -11.87 14.22 -5.68
C THR A 208 -12.36 13.17 -4.69
N GLY A 209 -11.63 13.00 -3.59
CA GLY A 209 -11.87 12.01 -2.56
C GLY A 209 -11.07 10.73 -2.77
N ASP A 210 -9.93 10.63 -2.12
CA ASP A 210 -9.07 9.43 -2.06
C ASP A 210 -8.95 8.92 -0.63
N ALA A 211 -9.24 7.63 -0.42
CA ALA A 211 -9.23 7.02 0.92
C ALA A 211 -7.83 6.97 1.53
N GLY A 212 -6.81 6.69 0.72
CA GLY A 212 -5.42 6.63 1.15
C GLY A 212 -4.92 8.00 1.57
N PHE A 213 -5.18 9.02 0.75
CA PHE A 213 -4.86 10.40 1.08
C PHE A 213 -5.59 10.86 2.35
N THR A 214 -6.91 10.64 2.44
CA THR A 214 -7.70 11.02 3.62
C THR A 214 -7.17 10.38 4.90
N THR A 215 -6.87 9.08 4.90
CA THR A 215 -6.33 8.39 6.09
C THR A 215 -4.96 8.93 6.49
N SER A 216 -4.10 9.25 5.52
CA SER A 216 -2.79 9.87 5.77
C SER A 216 -2.93 11.27 6.38
N MET A 217 -3.87 12.08 5.87
CA MET A 217 -4.13 13.42 6.39
C MET A 217 -4.72 13.38 7.82
N ILE A 218 -5.60 12.42 8.12
CA ILE A 218 -6.10 12.17 9.48
C ILE A 218 -4.94 11.78 10.41
N TRP A 219 -4.05 10.91 9.94
CA TRP A 219 -2.85 10.50 10.69
C TRP A 219 -1.97 11.70 11.04
N GLN A 220 -1.64 12.55 10.05
CA GLN A 220 -0.89 13.77 10.25
C GLN A 220 -1.58 14.72 11.22
N ALA A 221 -2.91 14.82 11.17
CA ALA A 221 -3.70 15.65 12.09
C ALA A 221 -3.71 15.13 13.53
N GLY A 222 -3.07 14.00 13.81
CA GLY A 222 -3.00 13.34 15.12
C GLY A 222 -4.12 12.36 15.39
N GLY A 223 -4.95 12.04 14.39
CA GLY A 223 -6.01 11.02 14.49
C GLY A 223 -5.43 9.61 14.62
N ARG A 224 -6.21 8.76 15.28
CA ARG A 224 -5.98 7.32 15.43
C ARG A 224 -7.32 6.60 15.37
N PRO A 225 -8.02 6.70 14.22
CA PRO A 225 -9.40 6.25 14.13
C PRO A 225 -9.54 4.73 14.17
N PHE A 226 -8.45 3.98 13.94
CA PHE A 226 -8.46 2.54 13.81
C PHE A 226 -7.55 1.87 14.82
N SER A 227 -8.02 0.80 15.44
CA SER A 227 -7.18 -0.15 16.15
C SER A 227 -7.70 -1.58 15.99
N ALA A 228 -6.80 -2.56 15.99
CA ALA A 228 -7.14 -3.97 15.88
C ALA A 228 -6.26 -4.80 16.82
N ASP A 229 -6.89 -5.73 17.55
CA ASP A 229 -6.23 -6.76 18.35
C ASP A 229 -6.93 -8.10 18.07
N GLY A 230 -6.35 -8.88 17.17
CA GLY A 230 -6.99 -10.08 16.64
C GLY A 230 -8.30 -9.77 15.91
N THR A 231 -9.43 -10.23 16.50
CA THR A 231 -10.78 -9.97 15.96
C THR A 231 -11.48 -8.77 16.60
N ASP A 232 -10.88 -8.17 17.61
CA ASP A 232 -11.44 -6.98 18.26
C ASP A 232 -10.94 -5.73 17.53
N VAL A 233 -11.87 -4.95 16.96
CA VAL A 233 -11.59 -3.77 16.13
C VAL A 233 -12.29 -2.56 16.74
N SER A 234 -11.58 -1.44 16.82
CA SER A 234 -12.19 -0.16 17.20
C SER A 234 -12.12 0.82 16.03
N ILE A 235 -13.23 1.52 15.78
CA ILE A 235 -13.34 2.54 14.72
C ILE A 235 -13.92 3.82 15.31
N ASN A 236 -13.15 4.90 15.24
CA ASN A 236 -13.60 6.22 15.68
C ASN A 236 -13.14 7.32 14.70
N LEU A 237 -13.81 7.42 13.55
CA LEU A 237 -13.58 8.50 12.56
C LEU A 237 -14.13 9.86 13.02
N GLN A 238 -14.59 9.95 14.27
CA GLN A 238 -15.00 11.17 14.95
C GLN A 238 -14.00 11.61 16.03
N ASP A 239 -12.77 11.06 16.02
CA ASP A 239 -11.71 11.49 16.94
C ASP A 239 -11.26 12.94 16.66
N GLU A 240 -10.45 13.50 17.55
CA GLU A 240 -10.01 14.90 17.44
C GLU A 240 -9.20 15.18 16.17
N GLY A 241 -8.34 14.22 15.76
CA GLY A 241 -7.53 14.38 14.57
C GLY A 241 -8.34 14.28 13.28
N SER A 242 -9.30 13.35 13.21
CA SER A 242 -10.22 13.22 12.08
C SER A 242 -11.05 14.50 11.87
N LYS A 243 -11.58 15.06 12.97
CA LYS A 243 -12.29 16.35 12.92
C LYS A 243 -11.39 17.50 12.53
N ARG A 244 -10.18 17.57 13.08
CA ARG A 244 -9.20 18.63 12.75
C ARG A 244 -8.87 18.63 11.26
N TRP A 245 -8.67 17.47 10.66
CA TRP A 245 -8.49 17.36 9.23
C TRP A 245 -9.74 17.81 8.48
N ALA A 246 -10.91 17.24 8.80
CA ALA A 246 -12.15 17.55 8.11
C ALA A 246 -12.50 19.04 8.17
N ASP A 247 -12.39 19.69 9.33
CA ASP A 247 -12.66 21.12 9.50
C ASP A 247 -11.72 22.00 8.65
N SER A 248 -10.45 21.62 8.52
CA SER A 248 -9.49 22.35 7.69
C SER A 248 -9.76 22.12 6.20
N TRP A 249 -10.05 20.88 5.80
CA TRP A 249 -10.25 20.51 4.41
C TRP A 249 -11.62 20.94 3.86
N ASN A 250 -12.64 21.00 4.72
CA ASN A 250 -13.95 21.55 4.38
C ASN A 250 -13.86 22.96 3.81
N ARG A 251 -12.92 23.79 4.30
CA ARG A 251 -12.72 25.17 3.79
C ARG A 251 -12.32 25.16 2.31
N LEU A 252 -11.54 24.17 1.86
CA LEU A 252 -11.16 24.01 0.46
C LEU A 252 -12.33 23.46 -0.38
N VAL A 253 -13.05 22.46 0.14
CA VAL A 253 -14.20 21.83 -0.53
C VAL A 253 -15.35 22.84 -0.69
N GLU A 254 -15.78 23.49 0.38
CA GLU A 254 -16.86 24.47 0.38
C GLU A 254 -16.51 25.73 -0.42
N GLY A 255 -15.22 26.12 -0.40
CA GLY A 255 -14.71 27.26 -1.16
C GLY A 255 -14.54 27.00 -2.65
N GLY A 256 -14.72 25.76 -3.14
CA GLY A 256 -14.47 25.39 -4.53
C GLY A 256 -13.01 25.60 -4.95
N LEU A 257 -12.07 25.41 -4.01
CA LEU A 257 -10.64 25.71 -4.17
C LEU A 257 -9.82 24.49 -4.63
N LEU A 258 -10.48 23.34 -4.78
CA LEU A 258 -9.89 22.09 -5.26
C LEU A 258 -10.26 21.87 -6.73
N SER A 259 -9.32 21.38 -7.52
CA SER A 259 -9.62 20.92 -8.88
C SER A 259 -10.42 19.61 -8.81
N ASP A 260 -11.42 19.48 -9.66
CA ASP A 260 -12.22 18.26 -9.85
C ASP A 260 -11.58 17.27 -10.84
N THR A 261 -10.35 17.55 -11.27
CA THR A 261 -9.58 16.65 -12.15
C THR A 261 -9.21 15.39 -11.39
N PRO A 262 -9.66 14.21 -11.85
CA PRO A 262 -9.34 12.95 -11.18
C PRO A 262 -7.84 12.68 -11.17
N GLY A 263 -7.30 12.33 -10.01
CA GLY A 263 -5.89 11.93 -9.89
C GLY A 263 -5.52 10.79 -10.84
N TRP A 264 -4.26 10.74 -11.27
CA TRP A 264 -3.68 9.70 -12.15
C TRP A 264 -4.23 9.66 -13.57
N SER A 265 -5.06 10.62 -13.97
CA SER A 265 -5.54 10.76 -15.35
C SER A 265 -4.53 11.54 -16.21
N ASP A 266 -4.57 11.34 -17.54
CA ASP A 266 -3.78 12.15 -18.48
C ASP A 266 -4.05 13.65 -18.32
N GLU A 267 -5.25 14.02 -17.89
CA GLU A 267 -5.63 15.40 -17.64
C GLU A 267 -4.96 15.96 -16.40
N TRP A 268 -4.86 15.15 -15.36
CA TRP A 268 -4.17 15.49 -14.12
C TRP A 268 -2.68 15.73 -14.36
N TYR A 269 -2.00 14.84 -15.10
CA TYR A 269 -0.59 15.04 -15.45
C TYR A 269 -0.36 16.30 -16.25
N ARG A 270 -1.26 16.62 -17.19
CA ARG A 270 -1.19 17.89 -17.94
C ARG A 270 -1.38 19.10 -17.05
N ALA A 271 -2.35 19.04 -16.11
CA ALA A 271 -2.64 20.11 -15.17
C ALA A 271 -1.48 20.37 -14.18
N LEU A 272 -0.73 19.34 -13.82
CA LEU A 272 0.53 19.49 -13.08
C LEU A 272 1.62 20.14 -13.94
N GLY A 273 1.69 19.76 -15.20
CA GLY A 273 2.70 20.25 -16.15
C GLY A 273 2.51 21.72 -16.53
N ASP A 274 1.26 22.19 -16.67
CA ASP A 274 0.96 23.58 -17.07
C ASP A 274 0.66 24.50 -15.86
N GLY A 275 0.79 23.98 -14.64
CA GLY A 275 0.57 24.74 -13.41
C GLY A 275 -0.89 25.07 -13.12
N THR A 276 -1.86 24.39 -13.75
CA THR A 276 -3.29 24.46 -13.37
C THR A 276 -3.47 23.93 -11.95
N ILE A 277 -2.74 22.89 -11.56
CA ILE A 277 -2.64 22.34 -10.20
C ILE A 277 -1.27 22.74 -9.65
N ALA A 278 -1.25 23.52 -8.58
CA ALA A 278 -0.06 24.17 -8.06
C ALA A 278 0.70 23.35 -7.02
N THR A 279 0.04 22.42 -6.31
CA THR A 279 0.69 21.59 -5.28
C THR A 279 0.18 20.15 -5.27
N LEU A 280 1.00 19.27 -4.68
CA LEU A 280 0.64 17.92 -4.27
C LEU A 280 1.09 17.71 -2.82
N LEU A 281 0.20 17.19 -1.98
CA LEU A 281 0.51 16.72 -0.64
C LEU A 281 0.54 15.19 -0.70
N THR A 282 1.72 14.59 -0.76
CA THR A 282 1.82 13.15 -1.07
C THR A 282 3.16 12.56 -0.61
N GLY A 283 3.32 11.25 -0.78
CA GLY A 283 4.49 10.50 -0.32
C GLY A 283 5.76 10.74 -1.13
N ALA A 284 6.88 10.39 -0.54
CA ALA A 284 8.24 10.56 -1.08
C ALA A 284 8.53 9.77 -2.37
N TRP A 285 7.63 8.93 -2.84
CA TRP A 285 7.68 8.25 -4.14
C TRP A 285 7.30 9.14 -5.33
N MET A 286 6.72 10.32 -5.07
CA MET A 286 6.23 11.24 -6.11
C MET A 286 7.33 11.82 -7.03
N PRO A 287 8.58 12.04 -6.61
CA PRO A 287 9.63 12.56 -7.51
C PRO A 287 9.77 11.76 -8.79
N GLY A 288 9.88 10.44 -8.71
CA GLY A 288 9.99 9.58 -9.90
C GLY A 288 8.77 9.65 -10.83
N VAL A 289 7.57 9.84 -10.27
CA VAL A 289 6.33 10.04 -11.05
C VAL A 289 6.36 11.38 -11.79
N LEU A 290 6.73 12.46 -11.11
CA LEU A 290 6.83 13.78 -11.73
C LEU A 290 7.90 13.81 -12.84
N GLU A 291 9.07 13.27 -12.59
CA GLU A 291 10.16 13.18 -13.57
C GLU A 291 9.77 12.39 -14.82
N SER A 292 9.04 11.29 -14.65
CA SER A 292 8.66 10.43 -15.78
C SER A 292 7.40 10.91 -16.53
N SER A 293 6.41 11.45 -15.81
CA SER A 293 5.08 11.73 -16.38
C SER A 293 4.80 13.23 -16.58
N VAL A 294 5.59 14.10 -15.96
CA VAL A 294 5.45 15.58 -16.03
C VAL A 294 6.79 16.23 -16.43
N ALA A 295 7.53 15.59 -17.32
CA ALA A 295 8.88 15.98 -17.70
C ALA A 295 8.99 17.43 -18.24
N ASP A 296 7.95 17.96 -18.87
CA ASP A 296 7.92 19.31 -19.44
C ASP A 296 7.95 20.43 -18.36
N ALA A 297 7.66 20.10 -17.07
CA ALA A 297 7.73 21.02 -15.94
C ALA A 297 9.04 20.90 -15.14
N ALA A 298 10.07 20.31 -15.75
CA ALA A 298 11.39 20.22 -15.13
C ALA A 298 11.95 21.61 -14.78
N GLY A 299 12.37 21.78 -13.53
CA GLY A 299 12.86 23.05 -12.99
C GLY A 299 11.80 23.90 -12.29
N ASP A 300 10.51 23.64 -12.50
CA ASP A 300 9.42 24.43 -11.91
C ASP A 300 8.99 23.91 -10.54
N TRP A 301 9.19 22.63 -10.25
CA TRP A 301 8.77 22.02 -8.99
C TRP A 301 9.81 22.15 -7.88
N ARG A 302 9.34 22.19 -6.63
CA ARG A 302 10.13 22.14 -5.39
C ARG A 302 9.44 21.27 -4.35
N VAL A 303 10.18 20.90 -3.32
CA VAL A 303 9.70 20.13 -2.18
C VAL A 303 9.84 20.95 -0.91
N ALA A 304 8.80 20.98 -0.09
CA ALA A 304 8.75 21.61 1.22
C ALA A 304 8.16 20.63 2.24
N PRO A 305 8.41 20.82 3.55
CA PRO A 305 7.70 20.09 4.58
C PRO A 305 6.17 20.25 4.45
N MET A 306 5.42 19.27 4.92
CA MET A 306 3.96 19.37 5.00
C MET A 306 3.54 20.59 5.82
N PRO A 307 2.47 21.30 5.43
CA PRO A 307 1.84 22.28 6.31
C PRO A 307 1.43 21.65 7.64
N THR A 308 1.48 22.39 8.72
CA THR A 308 1.17 21.91 10.07
C THR A 308 -0.12 22.53 10.62
N TYR A 309 -0.71 21.89 11.63
CA TYR A 309 -1.91 22.44 12.28
C TYR A 309 -1.60 23.43 13.40
N ASP A 310 -0.44 23.30 14.06
CA ASP A 310 -0.08 24.10 15.24
C ASP A 310 1.40 24.52 15.26
N GLY A 311 2.10 24.37 14.14
CA GLY A 311 3.53 24.66 14.02
C GLY A 311 4.45 23.52 14.46
N THR A 312 3.89 22.41 14.98
CA THR A 312 4.68 21.20 15.28
C THR A 312 4.95 20.43 13.99
N PRO A 313 6.20 20.16 13.63
CA PRO A 313 6.52 19.40 12.42
C PRO A 313 6.06 17.93 12.59
N VAL A 314 4.96 17.61 11.95
CA VAL A 314 4.35 16.26 11.91
C VAL A 314 3.93 15.97 10.48
N THR A 315 4.21 14.77 10.02
CA THR A 315 3.71 14.25 8.73
C THR A 315 3.07 12.88 8.92
N ALA A 316 2.82 12.16 7.84
CA ALA A 316 2.32 10.80 7.85
C ALA A 316 2.94 10.01 6.68
N GLU A 317 2.73 8.71 6.63
CA GLU A 317 2.97 7.93 5.43
C GLU A 317 1.77 8.02 4.49
N ASN A 318 2.02 8.19 3.21
CA ASN A 318 1.03 8.09 2.16
C ASN A 318 1.52 7.12 1.09
N GLY A 319 0.86 5.98 0.97
CA GLY A 319 1.36 4.86 0.18
C GLY A 319 2.51 4.15 0.90
N GLY A 320 3.41 3.63 0.10
CA GLY A 320 4.47 2.74 0.55
C GLY A 320 3.99 1.29 0.59
N GLY A 321 4.91 0.38 0.31
CA GLY A 321 4.62 -1.03 0.24
C GLY A 321 5.86 -1.91 0.32
N GLY A 322 5.61 -3.18 0.25
CA GLY A 322 6.64 -4.19 0.19
C GLY A 322 6.21 -5.35 -0.67
N GLN A 323 7.05 -6.34 -0.76
CA GLN A 323 6.69 -7.59 -1.42
C GLN A 323 6.39 -8.66 -0.38
N VAL A 324 5.46 -9.54 -0.75
CA VAL A 324 5.00 -10.67 0.05
C VAL A 324 5.14 -11.96 -0.74
N VAL A 325 5.29 -13.10 -0.05
CA VAL A 325 5.27 -14.44 -0.67
C VAL A 325 3.92 -15.07 -0.42
N LEU A 326 3.28 -15.57 -1.48
CA LEU A 326 1.97 -16.22 -1.40
C LEU A 326 2.11 -17.69 -0.96
N LYS A 327 1.24 -18.16 -0.03
CA LYS A 327 1.20 -19.58 0.40
C LYS A 327 0.89 -20.55 -0.74
N GLN A 328 0.31 -20.08 -1.85
CA GLN A 328 0.07 -20.87 -3.04
C GLN A 328 1.31 -21.07 -3.91
N SER A 329 2.42 -20.39 -3.60
CA SER A 329 3.70 -20.61 -4.28
C SER A 329 4.11 -22.08 -4.17
N LYS A 330 4.61 -22.59 -5.27
CA LYS A 330 5.18 -23.96 -5.33
C LYS A 330 6.67 -23.95 -5.00
N ASN A 331 7.29 -22.76 -5.03
CA ASN A 331 8.71 -22.54 -4.78
C ASN A 331 8.89 -21.46 -3.68
N PRO A 332 8.30 -21.63 -2.47
CA PRO A 332 8.30 -20.56 -1.46
C PRO A 332 9.70 -20.14 -1.00
N ALA A 333 10.66 -21.05 -0.95
CA ALA A 333 12.04 -20.72 -0.60
C ALA A 333 12.72 -19.87 -1.68
N LEU A 334 12.49 -20.18 -2.97
CA LEU A 334 13.02 -19.38 -4.09
C LEU A 334 12.35 -18.01 -4.16
N ALA A 335 11.03 -17.95 -3.94
CA ALA A 335 10.28 -16.71 -3.85
C ALA A 335 10.77 -15.82 -2.70
N ALA A 336 11.03 -16.41 -1.52
CA ALA A 336 11.60 -15.70 -0.37
C ALA A 336 13.03 -15.22 -0.65
N ALA A 337 13.86 -16.03 -1.30
CA ALA A 337 15.22 -15.66 -1.67
C ALA A 337 15.23 -14.47 -2.65
N PHE A 338 14.35 -14.49 -3.68
CA PHE A 338 14.17 -13.39 -4.59
C PHE A 338 13.71 -12.12 -3.85
N LEU A 339 12.69 -12.23 -3.00
CA LEU A 339 12.20 -11.11 -2.20
C LEU A 339 13.27 -10.51 -1.29
N LYS A 340 14.08 -11.34 -0.64
CA LYS A 340 15.20 -10.89 0.17
C LYS A 340 16.20 -10.09 -0.67
N TRP A 341 16.63 -10.62 -1.81
CA TRP A 341 17.51 -9.91 -2.73
C TRP A 341 16.90 -8.60 -3.21
N LEU A 342 15.61 -8.63 -3.61
CA LEU A 342 14.91 -7.49 -4.16
C LEU A 342 14.93 -6.26 -3.23
N ASN A 343 14.72 -6.47 -1.92
CA ASN A 343 14.51 -5.38 -0.96
C ASN A 343 15.65 -5.19 0.04
N SER A 344 16.69 -6.04 0.04
CA SER A 344 17.82 -5.89 0.97
C SER A 344 19.19 -5.97 0.33
N ASP A 345 19.28 -6.37 -0.95
CA ASP A 345 20.58 -6.40 -1.63
C ASP A 345 20.95 -5.01 -2.17
N PRO A 346 22.17 -4.50 -1.89
CA PRO A 346 22.58 -3.19 -2.35
C PRO A 346 22.48 -2.99 -3.86
N ALA A 347 22.70 -4.02 -4.67
CA ALA A 347 22.60 -3.92 -6.14
C ALA A 347 21.15 -3.69 -6.59
N SER A 348 20.18 -4.34 -5.93
CA SER A 348 18.76 -4.10 -6.21
C SER A 348 18.30 -2.71 -5.75
N ILE A 349 18.76 -2.31 -4.55
CA ILE A 349 18.41 -0.98 -3.99
C ILE A 349 18.98 0.14 -4.87
N GLU A 350 20.19 0.00 -5.39
CA GLU A 350 20.79 0.96 -6.33
C GLU A 350 19.90 1.14 -7.59
N VAL A 351 19.39 0.05 -8.16
CA VAL A 351 18.46 0.09 -9.30
C VAL A 351 17.15 0.79 -8.93
N PHE A 352 16.62 0.52 -7.73
CA PHE A 352 15.42 1.16 -7.22
C PHE A 352 15.60 2.68 -7.06
N LEU A 353 16.70 3.11 -6.43
CA LEU A 353 17.05 4.52 -6.27
C LEU A 353 17.25 5.23 -7.61
N ALA A 354 17.91 4.59 -8.56
CA ALA A 354 18.12 5.14 -9.91
C ALA A 354 16.82 5.37 -10.69
N SER A 355 15.72 4.71 -10.26
CA SER A 355 14.37 4.88 -10.81
C SER A 355 13.53 5.94 -10.06
N GLY A 356 14.15 6.72 -9.17
CA GLY A 356 13.47 7.74 -8.36
C GLY A 356 12.71 7.18 -7.14
N GLY A 357 13.00 5.94 -6.74
CA GLY A 357 12.42 5.33 -5.55
C GLY A 357 12.95 5.94 -4.24
N PHE A 358 12.09 6.02 -3.22
CA PHE A 358 12.47 6.43 -1.88
C PHE A 358 12.55 5.19 -0.98
N PRO A 359 13.75 4.75 -0.54
CA PRO A 359 13.92 3.45 0.07
C PRO A 359 13.37 3.39 1.50
N ALA A 360 13.02 2.19 1.95
CA ALA A 360 12.70 1.92 3.36
C ALA A 360 13.93 1.60 4.21
N THR A 361 15.10 1.42 3.59
CA THR A 361 16.34 1.01 4.24
C THR A 361 17.08 2.20 4.88
N THR A 362 17.48 2.02 6.14
CA THR A 362 18.13 3.07 6.96
C THR A 362 19.49 3.48 6.39
N ALA A 363 20.26 2.53 5.87
CA ALA A 363 21.61 2.80 5.38
C ALA A 363 21.63 3.78 4.19
N GLU A 364 20.69 3.62 3.26
CA GLU A 364 20.55 4.50 2.10
C GLU A 364 20.01 5.87 2.52
N LEU A 365 18.99 5.91 3.38
CA LEU A 365 18.42 7.16 3.88
C LEU A 365 19.42 8.03 4.67
N GLU A 366 20.41 7.41 5.33
CA GLU A 366 21.43 8.11 6.09
C GLU A 366 22.72 8.38 5.27
N SER A 367 22.80 7.91 4.03
CA SER A 367 24.00 8.09 3.23
C SER A 367 24.19 9.53 2.76
N ASP A 368 25.43 10.01 2.80
CA ASP A 368 25.78 11.34 2.29
C ASP A 368 25.49 11.49 0.79
N GLU A 369 25.57 10.40 0.03
CA GLU A 369 25.30 10.35 -1.40
C GLU A 369 23.82 10.63 -1.68
N PHE A 370 22.92 9.92 -0.99
CA PHE A 370 21.48 10.11 -1.11
C PHE A 370 21.02 11.48 -0.63
N LEU A 371 21.46 11.90 0.57
CA LEU A 371 21.05 13.17 1.16
C LEU A 371 21.51 14.39 0.34
N ASN A 372 22.70 14.32 -0.26
CA ASN A 372 23.27 15.44 -1.00
C ASN A 372 22.98 15.42 -2.50
N ALA A 373 22.23 14.45 -2.99
CA ALA A 373 21.83 14.38 -4.39
C ALA A 373 20.98 15.60 -4.78
N GLU A 374 21.43 16.34 -5.80
CA GLU A 374 20.69 17.45 -6.38
C GLU A 374 19.81 16.92 -7.51
N SER A 375 18.51 17.25 -7.51
CA SER A 375 17.61 16.91 -8.59
C SER A 375 17.46 18.07 -9.57
N GLU A 376 17.87 17.85 -10.82
CA GLU A 376 17.69 18.85 -11.90
C GLU A 376 16.21 19.15 -12.12
N TYR A 377 15.34 18.15 -12.00
CA TYR A 377 13.89 18.31 -12.13
C TYR A 377 13.33 19.27 -11.07
N PHE A 378 13.83 19.23 -9.86
CA PHE A 378 13.47 20.14 -8.78
C PHE A 378 14.38 21.37 -8.70
N GLY A 379 14.95 21.82 -9.82
CA GLY A 379 15.74 23.04 -9.95
C GLY A 379 17.03 23.03 -9.13
N GLY A 380 17.66 21.89 -8.98
CA GLY A 380 18.90 21.70 -8.21
C GLY A 380 18.69 21.56 -6.70
N GLN A 381 17.44 21.41 -6.24
CA GLN A 381 17.15 21.20 -4.81
C GLN A 381 17.59 19.80 -4.37
N LYS A 382 18.14 19.71 -3.17
CA LYS A 382 18.40 18.44 -2.47
C LYS A 382 17.13 17.97 -1.78
N ILE A 383 16.21 17.42 -2.57
CA ILE A 383 14.87 17.03 -2.09
C ILE A 383 14.94 15.96 -1.02
N ASN A 384 15.93 15.05 -1.09
CA ASN A 384 16.08 13.95 -0.13
C ASN A 384 16.34 14.43 1.30
N GLU A 385 16.99 15.61 1.50
CA GLU A 385 17.11 16.20 2.84
C GLU A 385 15.73 16.49 3.45
N VAL A 386 14.79 17.02 2.64
CA VAL A 386 13.42 17.35 3.09
C VAL A 386 12.63 16.06 3.36
N LEU A 387 12.72 15.07 2.44
CA LEU A 387 11.96 13.83 2.53
C LEU A 387 12.42 12.94 3.69
N VAL A 388 13.74 12.86 3.93
CA VAL A 388 14.31 12.13 5.09
C VAL A 388 13.96 12.82 6.41
N ASP A 389 13.93 14.16 6.43
CA ASP A 389 13.45 14.87 7.61
C ASP A 389 11.95 14.65 7.85
N ALA A 390 11.15 14.58 6.79
CA ALA A 390 9.75 14.21 6.88
C ALA A 390 9.58 12.79 7.49
N ALA A 391 10.36 11.80 7.06
CA ALA A 391 10.30 10.43 7.58
C ALA A 391 10.51 10.37 9.10
N LYS A 392 11.38 11.23 9.66
CA LYS A 392 11.63 11.32 11.11
C LYS A 392 10.44 11.93 11.89
N ASN A 393 9.55 12.63 11.20
CA ASN A 393 8.41 13.31 11.78
C ASN A 393 7.09 12.53 11.62
N VAL A 394 7.15 11.28 11.16
CA VAL A 394 5.98 10.38 11.11
C VAL A 394 5.71 9.80 12.50
N PRO A 395 4.52 10.06 13.10
CA PRO A 395 4.21 9.53 14.42
C PRO A 395 3.96 8.02 14.37
N SER A 396 4.55 7.30 15.30
CA SER A 396 4.32 5.85 15.47
C SER A 396 2.91 5.53 15.94
N GLY A 397 2.53 4.23 15.88
CA GLY A 397 1.27 3.71 16.44
C GLY A 397 0.06 3.87 15.52
N TRP A 398 0.24 4.17 14.25
CA TRP A 398 -0.82 4.05 13.25
C TRP A 398 -1.16 2.58 13.00
N GLN A 399 -2.44 2.30 12.85
CA GLN A 399 -2.92 0.98 12.45
C GLN A 399 -3.94 1.11 11.32
N TYR A 400 -3.91 0.17 10.40
CA TYR A 400 -4.94 0.01 9.38
C TYR A 400 -5.98 -1.02 9.84
N LEU A 401 -7.18 -0.94 9.29
CA LEU A 401 -8.19 -1.97 9.51
C LEU A 401 -7.75 -3.31 8.88
N PRO A 402 -8.07 -4.44 9.50
CA PRO A 402 -7.84 -5.76 8.89
C PRO A 402 -8.63 -5.97 7.59
N TYR A 403 -9.52 -5.05 7.24
CA TYR A 403 -10.30 -4.99 6.00
C TYR A 403 -10.19 -3.61 5.33
N GLN A 404 -8.99 -2.99 5.37
CA GLN A 404 -8.76 -1.65 4.82
C GLN A 404 -9.02 -1.58 3.30
N VAL A 405 -8.76 -2.66 2.55
CA VAL A 405 -9.07 -2.72 1.11
C VAL A 405 -10.57 -2.51 0.86
N TYR A 406 -11.43 -3.13 1.69
CA TYR A 406 -12.87 -2.87 1.65
C TYR A 406 -13.19 -1.42 2.03
N ALA A 407 -12.58 -0.93 3.10
CA ALA A 407 -12.78 0.45 3.54
C ALA A 407 -12.51 1.44 2.40
N ASN A 408 -11.39 1.28 1.70
CA ASN A 408 -11.04 2.12 0.56
C ASN A 408 -12.04 1.98 -0.59
N SER A 409 -12.56 0.77 -0.84
CA SER A 409 -13.47 0.50 -1.97
C SER A 409 -14.83 1.19 -1.83
N ILE A 410 -15.29 1.47 -0.61
CA ILE A 410 -16.58 2.14 -0.34
C ILE A 410 -16.44 3.65 -0.08
N PHE A 411 -15.21 4.16 -0.09
CA PHE A 411 -14.93 5.56 0.23
C PHE A 411 -15.66 6.54 -0.70
N GLY A 412 -15.68 6.25 -2.00
CA GLY A 412 -16.38 7.06 -3.00
C GLY A 412 -17.89 7.17 -2.76
N ASP A 413 -18.51 6.14 -2.18
CA ASP A 413 -19.95 6.11 -1.85
C ASP A 413 -20.27 6.75 -0.49
N THR A 414 -19.25 7.11 0.28
CA THR A 414 -19.38 7.72 1.62
C THR A 414 -18.73 9.10 1.64
N VAL A 415 -17.49 9.23 2.07
CA VAL A 415 -16.78 10.51 2.14
C VAL A 415 -16.68 11.18 0.77
N GLY A 416 -16.48 10.41 -0.31
CA GLY A 416 -16.43 10.93 -1.68
C GLY A 416 -17.69 11.69 -2.10
N GLN A 417 -18.85 11.38 -1.50
CA GLN A 417 -20.09 12.13 -1.75
C GLN A 417 -20.02 13.57 -1.22
N SER A 418 -19.26 13.83 -0.16
CA SER A 418 -19.06 15.19 0.35
C SER A 418 -18.26 16.04 -0.64
N TYR A 419 -17.25 15.48 -1.32
CA TYR A 419 -16.53 16.18 -2.38
C TYR A 419 -17.43 16.52 -3.58
N LEU A 420 -18.21 15.56 -4.05
CA LEU A 420 -19.10 15.74 -5.21
C LEU A 420 -20.21 16.78 -4.98
N ASN A 421 -20.67 16.90 -3.74
CA ASN A 421 -21.81 17.74 -3.39
C ASN A 421 -21.41 19.01 -2.60
N SER A 422 -20.12 19.29 -2.44
CA SER A 422 -19.59 20.34 -1.57
C SER A 422 -20.20 20.27 -0.15
N GLY A 423 -20.31 19.04 0.36
CA GLY A 423 -20.88 18.72 1.68
C GLY A 423 -19.83 18.66 2.78
N ASP A 424 -20.30 18.46 4.00
CA ASP A 424 -19.43 18.34 5.19
C ASP A 424 -18.71 16.99 5.21
N LEU A 425 -17.39 17.03 5.26
CA LEU A 425 -16.52 15.84 5.37
C LEU A 425 -16.75 15.10 6.68
N ASN A 426 -17.13 15.77 7.77
CA ASN A 426 -17.46 15.10 9.04
C ASN A 426 -18.67 14.18 8.90
N GLU A 427 -19.69 14.57 8.11
CA GLU A 427 -20.84 13.73 7.81
C GLU A 427 -20.43 12.55 6.92
N GLY A 428 -19.54 12.78 5.95
CA GLY A 428 -18.97 11.73 5.13
C GLY A 428 -18.17 10.70 5.93
N LEU A 429 -17.33 11.15 6.87
CA LEU A 429 -16.59 10.27 7.79
C LEU A 429 -17.52 9.45 8.68
N GLN A 430 -18.63 10.03 9.16
CA GLN A 430 -19.61 9.28 9.93
C GLN A 430 -20.28 8.19 9.09
N ALA A 431 -20.67 8.50 7.85
CA ALA A 431 -21.25 7.52 6.95
C ALA A 431 -20.28 6.39 6.60
N TRP A 432 -18.98 6.72 6.46
CA TRP A 432 -17.94 5.72 6.27
C TRP A 432 -17.77 4.83 7.48
N GLN A 433 -17.68 5.41 8.68
CA GLN A 433 -17.61 4.66 9.95
C GLN A 433 -18.77 3.67 10.09
N ASP A 434 -20.01 4.14 9.87
CA ASP A 434 -21.20 3.29 10.04
C ASP A 434 -21.15 2.06 9.13
N GLN A 435 -20.73 2.22 7.86
CA GLN A 435 -20.58 1.10 6.93
C GLN A 435 -19.44 0.17 7.30
N LEU A 436 -18.32 0.71 7.81
CA LEU A 436 -17.17 -0.09 8.26
C LEU A 436 -17.50 -0.94 9.48
N VAL A 437 -18.24 -0.39 10.45
CA VAL A 437 -18.73 -1.12 11.63
C VAL A 437 -19.66 -2.24 11.20
N ASP A 438 -20.63 -1.95 10.33
CA ASP A 438 -21.57 -2.96 9.82
C ASP A 438 -20.83 -4.08 9.07
N TYR A 439 -19.88 -3.75 8.20
CA TYR A 439 -19.10 -4.74 7.46
C TYR A 439 -18.23 -5.59 8.39
N GLY A 440 -17.49 -4.99 9.32
CA GLY A 440 -16.64 -5.71 10.25
C GLY A 440 -17.45 -6.74 11.08
N ASN A 441 -18.60 -6.34 11.61
CA ASN A 441 -19.51 -7.24 12.32
C ASN A 441 -20.01 -8.39 11.43
N GLN A 442 -20.31 -8.14 10.16
CA GLN A 442 -20.73 -9.18 9.19
C GLN A 442 -19.59 -10.16 8.87
N GLN A 443 -18.35 -9.71 8.91
CA GLN A 443 -17.17 -10.56 8.68
C GLN A 443 -16.75 -11.34 9.95
N GLY A 444 -17.38 -11.11 11.08
CA GLY A 444 -17.13 -11.83 12.33
C GLY A 444 -16.14 -11.15 13.27
N PHE A 445 -15.79 -9.90 13.00
CA PHE A 445 -15.07 -9.05 13.96
C PHE A 445 -16.02 -8.56 15.07
N THR A 446 -15.46 -8.25 16.22
CA THR A 446 -16.14 -7.47 17.27
C THR A 446 -15.76 -6.02 17.07
N VAL A 447 -16.68 -5.20 16.55
CA VAL A 447 -16.38 -3.80 16.24
C VAL A 447 -17.04 -2.87 17.25
N GLU A 448 -16.22 -2.01 17.90
CA GLU A 448 -16.65 -0.99 18.88
C GLU A 448 -16.42 0.44 18.34
#